data_10da8aa99eedaa2ade40004775e13867
#
_entry.id   10da8aa99eedaa2ade40004775e13867
#
_cell.length_a   1.000
_cell.length_b   1.000
_cell.length_c   1.000
_cell.angle_alpha   90.00
_cell.angle_beta   90.00
_cell.angle_gamma   90.00
#
_symmetry.space_group_name_H-M   'P 1'
#
loop_
_entity.id
_entity.type
_entity.pdbx_description
1 polymer ?
#
loop_
_entity_poly.entity_id
_entity_poly.type
_entity_poly.pdbx_seq_one_letter_code
_entity_poly.pdbx_strand_id
1 'polypeptide(L)'
;MPKAVLLAALNRPSRQQSFIDYSQIAIERLSQMMNCAAAHTLRQRAARLLLDVYVAQGADADEIRLTHEEIGQFLTTRRETVSTLVGEWTAQPLVTSTRGRIKISNLEGIRHIACSCHEKTNSHLERAFSLWSLHKWNTNNAAPVMFRSENSE
;
A
#
# COMPACT_ATOMS: atom_id res chain seq x y z
N MET A 1 23.27 2.57 5.94
CA MET A 1 23.55 1.67 7.09
C MET A 1 24.84 0.91 6.81
N PRO A 2 25.87 0.92 7.70
CA PRO A 2 27.13 0.22 7.44
C PRO A 2 26.91 -1.30 7.37
N LYS A 3 27.49 -1.95 6.36
CA LYS A 3 27.40 -3.40 6.12
C LYS A 3 27.74 -4.25 7.37
N ALA A 4 28.70 -3.80 8.18
CA ALA A 4 29.11 -4.45 9.42
C ALA A 4 27.98 -4.52 10.48
N VAL A 5 27.18 -3.45 10.60
CA VAL A 5 26.05 -3.39 11.55
C VAL A 5 24.93 -4.34 11.14
N LEU A 6 24.67 -4.44 9.83
CA LEU A 6 23.69 -5.39 9.30
C LEU A 6 24.13 -6.85 9.55
N LEU A 7 25.39 -7.17 9.26
CA LEU A 7 25.93 -8.51 9.47
C LEU A 7 25.95 -8.90 10.96
N ALA A 8 26.30 -7.98 11.86
CA ALA A 8 26.24 -8.22 13.29
C ALA A 8 24.80 -8.40 13.81
N ALA A 9 23.83 -7.68 13.22
CA ALA A 9 22.43 -7.81 13.56
C ALA A 9 21.86 -9.18 13.11
N LEU A 10 22.30 -9.71 11.98
CA LEU A 10 21.89 -10.99 11.43
C LEU A 10 22.54 -12.21 12.11
N ASN A 11 23.51 -12.02 13.00
CA ASN A 11 24.22 -13.12 13.67
C ASN A 11 23.40 -13.80 14.78
N ARG A 12 22.15 -13.39 15.00
CA ARG A 12 21.21 -14.05 15.93
C ARG A 12 20.20 -14.87 15.15
N PRO A 13 20.02 -16.18 15.40
CA PRO A 13 19.12 -17.06 14.65
C PRO A 13 17.68 -16.54 14.55
N SER A 14 17.15 -15.94 15.63
CA SER A 14 15.82 -15.33 15.63
C SER A 14 15.67 -14.16 14.65
N ARG A 15 16.73 -13.37 14.45
CA ARG A 15 16.72 -12.25 13.50
C ARG A 15 16.90 -12.71 12.06
N GLN A 16 17.66 -13.78 11.85
CA GLN A 16 17.78 -14.41 10.53
C GLN A 16 16.43 -14.92 10.07
N GLN A 17 15.70 -15.62 10.95
CA GLN A 17 14.37 -16.11 10.63
C GLN A 17 13.40 -14.96 10.31
N SER A 18 13.35 -13.92 11.14
CA SER A 18 12.51 -12.75 10.86
C SER A 18 12.85 -12.06 9.53
N PHE A 19 14.13 -12.02 9.15
CA PHE A 19 14.55 -11.46 7.87
C PHE A 19 14.10 -12.34 6.68
N ILE A 20 14.19 -13.67 6.84
CA ILE A 20 13.72 -14.63 5.83
C ILE A 20 12.21 -14.49 5.65
N ASP A 21 11.44 -14.49 6.76
CA ASP A 21 9.98 -14.37 6.73
C ASP A 21 9.54 -13.04 6.06
N TYR A 22 10.20 -11.93 6.42
CA TYR A 22 9.94 -10.63 5.78
C TYR A 22 10.28 -10.65 4.29
N SER A 23 11.40 -11.25 3.92
CA SER A 23 11.83 -11.34 2.52
C SER A 23 10.85 -12.17 1.68
N GLN A 24 10.33 -13.27 2.23
CA GLN A 24 9.30 -14.08 1.57
C GLN A 24 8.03 -13.28 1.33
N ILE A 25 7.53 -12.56 2.34
CA ILE A 25 6.33 -11.70 2.22
C ILE A 25 6.57 -10.61 1.17
N ALA A 26 7.76 -9.99 1.14
CA ALA A 26 8.10 -8.98 0.16
C ALA A 26 8.10 -9.54 -1.27
N ILE A 27 8.67 -10.73 -1.49
CA ILE A 27 8.69 -11.42 -2.79
C ILE A 27 7.27 -11.79 -3.22
N GLU A 28 6.45 -12.34 -2.32
CA GLU A 28 5.04 -12.66 -2.60
C GLU A 28 4.27 -11.41 -3.03
N ARG A 29 4.45 -10.28 -2.33
CA ARG A 29 3.81 -9.00 -2.71
C ARG A 29 4.26 -8.50 -4.07
N LEU A 30 5.56 -8.53 -4.36
CA LEU A 30 6.09 -8.12 -5.68
C LEU A 30 5.53 -9.01 -6.78
N SER A 31 5.53 -10.33 -6.61
CA SER A 31 4.95 -11.28 -7.56
C SER A 31 3.47 -11.01 -7.80
N GLN A 32 2.73 -10.70 -6.74
CA GLN A 32 1.31 -10.37 -6.85
C GLN A 32 1.06 -9.04 -7.56
N MET A 33 1.90 -8.02 -7.33
CA MET A 33 1.82 -6.75 -8.05
C MET A 33 2.06 -6.95 -9.56
N MET A 34 3.04 -7.77 -9.94
CA MET A 34 3.32 -8.11 -11.34
C MET A 34 2.14 -8.85 -11.99
N ASN A 35 1.62 -9.88 -11.32
CA ASN A 35 0.45 -10.63 -11.80
C ASN A 35 -0.78 -9.72 -11.94
N CYS A 36 -1.00 -8.84 -10.98
CA CYS A 36 -2.08 -7.87 -11.02
C CYS A 36 -1.92 -6.90 -12.21
N ALA A 37 -0.70 -6.43 -12.48
CA ALA A 37 -0.42 -5.54 -13.60
C ALA A 37 -0.69 -6.21 -14.96
N ALA A 38 -0.46 -7.51 -15.07
CA ALA A 38 -0.66 -8.29 -16.29
C ALA A 38 -2.13 -8.72 -16.51
N ALA A 39 -2.85 -9.08 -15.41
CA ALA A 39 -4.14 -9.74 -15.49
C ALA A 39 -5.36 -8.81 -15.32
N HIS A 40 -5.17 -7.62 -14.74
CA HIS A 40 -6.28 -6.74 -14.38
C HIS A 40 -6.23 -5.40 -15.10
N THR A 41 -7.41 -4.85 -15.40
CA THR A 41 -7.56 -3.54 -16.04
C THR A 41 -7.03 -2.42 -15.14
N LEU A 42 -6.67 -1.29 -15.75
CA LEU A 42 -6.25 -0.09 -15.01
C LEU A 42 -7.31 0.34 -13.99
N ARG A 43 -8.60 0.28 -14.36
CA ARG A 43 -9.73 0.61 -13.48
C ARG A 43 -9.75 -0.24 -12.22
N GLN A 44 -9.58 -1.56 -12.36
CA GLN A 44 -9.53 -2.49 -11.22
C GLN A 44 -8.32 -2.27 -10.32
N ARG A 45 -7.16 -2.01 -10.94
CA ARG A 45 -5.90 -1.75 -10.22
C ARG A 45 -5.94 -0.43 -9.47
N ALA A 46 -6.54 0.60 -10.05
CA ALA A 46 -6.70 1.90 -9.41
C ALA A 46 -7.66 1.82 -8.21
N ALA A 47 -8.79 1.13 -8.35
CA ALA A 47 -9.70 0.90 -7.24
C ALA A 47 -9.02 0.14 -6.10
N ARG A 48 -8.23 -0.90 -6.42
CA ARG A 48 -7.42 -1.61 -5.44
C ARG A 48 -6.43 -0.71 -4.73
N LEU A 49 -5.69 0.14 -5.47
CA LEU A 49 -4.73 1.07 -4.88
C LEU A 49 -5.39 2.01 -3.87
N LEU A 50 -6.57 2.55 -4.20
CA LEU A 50 -7.32 3.41 -3.28
C LEU A 50 -7.71 2.65 -2.00
N LEU A 51 -8.16 1.40 -2.11
CA LEU A 51 -8.48 0.57 -0.94
C LEU A 51 -7.25 0.24 -0.10
N ASP A 52 -6.13 -0.11 -0.74
CA ASP A 52 -4.88 -0.43 -0.04
C ASP A 52 -4.38 0.79 0.77
N VAL A 53 -4.45 1.99 0.19
CA VAL A 53 -4.06 3.23 0.88
C VAL A 53 -5.07 3.60 1.97
N TYR A 54 -6.36 3.46 1.71
CA TYR A 54 -7.42 3.71 2.70
C TYR A 54 -7.24 2.85 3.95
N VAL A 55 -6.99 1.56 3.78
CA VAL A 55 -6.73 0.63 4.90
C VAL A 55 -5.43 0.98 5.62
N ALA A 56 -4.36 1.32 4.88
CA ALA A 56 -3.07 1.66 5.46
C ALA A 56 -3.08 2.96 6.28
N GLN A 57 -3.93 3.91 5.94
CA GLN A 57 -4.10 5.17 6.69
C GLN A 57 -4.95 5.03 7.96
N GLY A 58 -5.66 3.90 8.09
CA GLY A 58 -6.62 3.66 9.17
C GLY A 58 -8.01 4.20 8.87
N ALA A 59 -9.03 3.59 9.49
CA ALA A 59 -10.45 3.90 9.24
C ALA A 59 -10.87 5.34 9.60
N ASP A 60 -10.05 6.06 10.35
CA ASP A 60 -10.29 7.44 10.76
C ASP A 60 -9.82 8.48 9.70
N ALA A 61 -9.11 8.02 8.66
CA ALA A 61 -8.65 8.90 7.60
C ALA A 61 -9.78 9.15 6.59
N ASP A 62 -10.45 10.30 6.71
CA ASP A 62 -11.53 10.69 5.78
C ASP A 62 -11.09 10.84 4.33
N GLU A 63 -9.80 11.10 4.07
CA GLU A 63 -9.27 11.42 2.76
C GLU A 63 -7.94 10.72 2.48
N ILE A 64 -7.80 10.18 1.28
CA ILE A 64 -6.55 9.64 0.75
C ILE A 64 -5.74 10.80 0.18
N ARG A 65 -4.54 11.02 0.69
CA ARG A 65 -3.62 12.04 0.18
C ARG A 65 -2.76 11.46 -0.92
N LEU A 66 -3.27 11.47 -2.14
CA LEU A 66 -2.58 11.07 -3.35
C LEU A 66 -2.98 12.00 -4.50
N THR A 67 -2.00 12.49 -5.21
CA THR A 67 -2.19 13.22 -6.46
C THR A 67 -2.42 12.26 -7.63
N HIS A 68 -3.06 12.71 -8.70
CA HIS A 68 -3.22 11.92 -9.93
C HIS A 68 -1.87 11.53 -10.56
N GLU A 69 -0.84 12.35 -10.35
CA GLU A 69 0.53 12.06 -10.77
C GLU A 69 1.10 10.85 -10.01
N GLU A 70 1.02 10.85 -8.67
CA GLU A 70 1.48 9.74 -7.84
C GLU A 70 0.72 8.45 -8.15
N ILE A 71 -0.60 8.52 -8.31
CA ILE A 71 -1.41 7.38 -8.75
C ILE A 71 -0.92 6.86 -10.10
N GLY A 72 -0.64 7.77 -11.04
CA GLY A 72 -0.10 7.43 -12.35
C GLY A 72 1.25 6.69 -12.26
N GLN A 73 2.15 7.16 -11.41
CA GLN A 73 3.44 6.52 -11.14
C GLN A 73 3.27 5.12 -10.56
N PHE A 74 2.42 4.94 -9.54
CA PHE A 74 2.11 3.62 -8.94
C PHE A 74 1.51 2.63 -9.93
N LEU A 75 0.67 3.11 -10.84
CA LEU A 75 -0.04 2.27 -11.81
C LEU A 75 0.68 2.14 -13.14
N THR A 76 1.83 2.81 -13.30
CA THR A 76 2.60 2.87 -14.56
C THR A 76 1.72 3.37 -15.71
N THR A 77 1.04 4.50 -15.48
CA THR A 77 0.16 5.15 -16.46
C THR A 77 0.32 6.67 -16.43
N ARG A 78 -0.26 7.37 -17.40
CA ARG A 78 -0.20 8.83 -17.48
C ARG A 78 -1.18 9.47 -16.51
N ARG A 79 -0.83 10.65 -15.99
CA ARG A 79 -1.68 11.47 -15.14
C ARG A 79 -3.05 11.74 -15.76
N GLU A 80 -3.08 12.02 -17.08
CA GLU A 80 -4.32 12.32 -17.81
C GLU A 80 -5.29 11.14 -17.76
N THR A 81 -4.78 9.92 -17.91
CA THR A 81 -5.58 8.68 -17.82
C THR A 81 -6.18 8.51 -16.43
N VAL A 82 -5.40 8.80 -15.37
CA VAL A 82 -5.89 8.79 -13.99
C VAL A 82 -6.95 9.87 -13.81
N SER A 83 -6.74 11.08 -14.35
CA SER A 83 -7.70 12.18 -14.24
C SER A 83 -9.05 11.84 -14.88
N THR A 84 -9.03 11.20 -16.05
CA THR A 84 -10.24 10.71 -16.72
C THR A 84 -10.96 9.67 -15.85
N LEU A 85 -10.23 8.67 -15.34
CA LEU A 85 -10.78 7.62 -14.51
C LEU A 85 -11.40 8.14 -13.20
N VAL A 86 -10.72 9.05 -12.51
CA VAL A 86 -11.24 9.67 -11.29
C VAL A 86 -12.44 10.56 -11.61
N GLY A 87 -12.45 11.24 -12.76
CA GLY A 87 -13.59 12.00 -13.24
C GLY A 87 -14.84 11.12 -13.45
N GLU A 88 -14.68 9.93 -14.06
CA GLU A 88 -15.76 8.95 -14.20
C GLU A 88 -16.31 8.49 -12.83
N TRP A 89 -15.44 8.25 -11.87
CA TRP A 89 -15.84 7.84 -10.52
C TRP A 89 -16.50 8.96 -9.72
N THR A 90 -16.11 10.21 -9.97
CA THR A 90 -16.77 11.37 -9.38
C THR A 90 -18.19 11.55 -9.95
N ALA A 91 -18.38 11.30 -11.25
CA ALA A 91 -19.70 11.32 -11.87
C ALA A 91 -20.61 10.19 -11.38
N GLN A 92 -20.07 9.06 -10.92
CA GLN A 92 -20.80 7.90 -10.37
C GLN A 92 -20.91 7.92 -8.83
N PRO A 93 -20.85 9.02 -8.15
CA PRO A 93 -20.57 9.33 -6.75
C PRO A 93 -19.78 8.25 -5.97
N LEU A 94 -18.77 7.65 -6.59
CA LEU A 94 -17.90 6.66 -5.95
C LEU A 94 -16.81 7.33 -5.11
N VAL A 95 -16.28 8.45 -5.61
CA VAL A 95 -15.25 9.25 -4.94
C VAL A 95 -15.55 10.74 -5.10
N THR A 96 -15.02 11.53 -4.20
CA THR A 96 -14.89 12.99 -4.35
C THR A 96 -13.42 13.33 -4.46
N SER A 97 -13.03 14.08 -5.49
CA SER A 97 -11.63 14.47 -5.72
C SER A 97 -11.47 15.97 -5.55
N THR A 98 -10.51 16.37 -4.72
CA THR A 98 -10.04 17.74 -4.58
C THR A 98 -8.53 17.77 -4.86
N ARG A 99 -7.91 18.95 -4.89
CA ARG A 99 -6.50 19.06 -5.25
C ARG A 99 -5.61 18.20 -4.33
N GLY A 100 -5.07 17.09 -4.86
CA GLY A 100 -4.17 16.18 -4.15
C GLY A 100 -4.82 15.31 -3.08
N ARG A 101 -6.16 15.22 -3.08
CA ARG A 101 -6.93 14.42 -2.12
C ARG A 101 -8.08 13.72 -2.79
N ILE A 102 -8.32 12.48 -2.41
CA ILE A 102 -9.45 11.66 -2.86
C ILE A 102 -10.17 11.13 -1.63
N LYS A 103 -11.47 11.43 -1.52
CA LYS A 103 -12.34 10.84 -0.51
C LYS A 103 -13.18 9.75 -1.15
N ILE A 104 -13.21 8.56 -0.56
CA ILE A 104 -14.08 7.47 -1.00
C ILE A 104 -15.49 7.76 -0.46
N SER A 105 -16.43 8.05 -1.34
CA SER A 105 -17.83 8.32 -0.98
C SER A 105 -18.66 7.03 -0.90
N ASN A 106 -18.32 6.03 -1.72
CA ASN A 106 -18.97 4.74 -1.75
C ASN A 106 -17.93 3.62 -1.71
N LEU A 107 -17.61 3.15 -0.49
CA LEU A 107 -16.58 2.13 -0.26
C LEU A 107 -16.94 0.80 -0.93
N GLU A 108 -18.20 0.38 -0.86
CA GLU A 108 -18.66 -0.87 -1.47
C GLU A 108 -18.59 -0.80 -3.01
N GLY A 109 -18.92 0.34 -3.60
CA GLY A 109 -18.78 0.56 -5.03
C GLY A 109 -17.32 0.43 -5.49
N ILE A 110 -16.38 0.99 -4.72
CA ILE A 110 -14.94 0.85 -5.01
C ILE A 110 -14.47 -0.58 -4.80
N ARG A 111 -14.92 -1.28 -3.75
CA ARG A 111 -14.63 -2.71 -3.53
C ARG A 111 -15.10 -3.59 -4.68
N HIS A 112 -16.30 -3.33 -5.20
CA HIS A 112 -16.86 -4.08 -6.33
C HIS A 112 -16.04 -3.90 -7.62
N ILE A 113 -15.46 -2.73 -7.83
CA ILE A 113 -14.59 -2.45 -8.97
C ILE A 113 -13.19 -3.05 -8.78
N ALA A 114 -12.69 -3.09 -7.56
CA ALA A 114 -11.35 -3.54 -7.27
C ALA A 114 -11.15 -5.02 -7.65
N CYS A 115 -9.93 -5.37 -8.04
CA CYS A 115 -9.59 -6.77 -8.22
C CYS A 115 -9.44 -7.49 -6.87
N SER A 116 -9.67 -8.80 -6.84
CA SER A 116 -9.51 -9.65 -5.64
C SER A 116 -8.08 -9.67 -5.04
N CYS A 117 -7.13 -9.05 -5.74
CA CYS A 117 -5.76 -8.87 -5.25
C CYS A 117 -5.69 -8.00 -3.98
N HIS A 118 -6.70 -7.17 -3.71
CA HIS A 118 -6.80 -6.38 -2.47
C HIS A 118 -6.84 -7.28 -1.23
N GLU A 119 -7.69 -8.29 -1.22
CA GLU A 119 -7.84 -9.22 -0.09
C GLU A 119 -6.55 -9.98 0.20
N LYS A 120 -5.85 -10.43 -0.86
CA LYS A 120 -4.56 -11.10 -0.74
C LYS A 120 -3.49 -10.18 -0.18
N THR A 121 -3.47 -8.90 -0.59
CA THR A 121 -2.53 -7.92 -0.06
C THR A 121 -2.73 -7.70 1.44
N ASN A 122 -3.97 -7.57 1.90
CA ASN A 122 -4.28 -7.40 3.32
C ASN A 122 -3.87 -8.62 4.15
N SER A 123 -4.15 -9.84 3.69
CA SER A 123 -3.74 -11.07 4.39
C SER A 123 -2.21 -11.20 4.54
N HIS A 124 -1.44 -10.73 3.56
CA HIS A 124 0.03 -10.69 3.64
C HIS A 124 0.51 -9.64 4.65
N LEU A 125 -0.13 -8.48 4.71
CA LEU A 125 0.18 -7.45 5.72
C LEU A 125 -0.13 -7.93 7.12
N GLU A 126 -1.29 -8.52 7.35
CA GLU A 126 -1.68 -9.10 8.65
C GLU A 126 -0.70 -10.18 9.10
N ARG A 127 -0.27 -11.06 8.19
CA ARG A 127 0.74 -12.06 8.45
C ARG A 127 2.08 -11.43 8.81
N ALA A 128 2.51 -10.39 8.10
CA ALA A 128 3.74 -9.67 8.41
C ALA A 128 3.68 -9.02 9.81
N PHE A 129 2.55 -8.40 10.15
CA PHE A 129 2.34 -7.79 11.47
C PHE A 129 2.27 -8.84 12.58
N SER A 130 1.63 -10.00 12.36
CA SER A 130 1.56 -11.08 13.35
C SER A 130 2.95 -11.68 13.62
N LEU A 131 3.74 -11.92 12.59
CA LEU A 131 5.13 -12.39 12.73
C LEU A 131 5.99 -11.36 13.45
N TRP A 132 5.77 -10.07 13.20
CA TRP A 132 6.51 -9.00 13.87
C TRP A 132 6.11 -8.84 15.35
N SER A 133 4.84 -9.02 15.71
CA SER A 133 4.35 -8.95 17.09
C SER A 133 4.78 -10.15 17.93
N LEU A 134 4.95 -11.32 17.33
CA LEU A 134 5.46 -12.53 17.99
C LEU A 134 6.95 -12.39 18.36
N HIS A 135 7.73 -11.62 17.61
CA HIS A 135 9.11 -11.31 17.92
C HIS A 135 9.16 -9.99 18.70
N LYS A 136 8.69 -9.98 19.96
CA LYS A 136 8.77 -8.84 20.89
C LYS A 136 9.97 -7.94 20.64
N TRP A 137 9.84 -6.97 19.76
CA TRP A 137 10.70 -5.79 19.78
C TRP A 137 10.33 -5.02 21.02
N ASN A 138 11.32 -4.88 21.91
CA ASN A 138 11.24 -4.03 23.08
C ASN A 138 10.80 -2.62 22.62
N THR A 139 9.56 -2.27 22.90
CA THR A 139 8.80 -1.13 22.36
C THR A 139 9.24 0.22 22.93
N ASN A 140 10.50 0.37 23.31
CA ASN A 140 11.01 1.64 23.80
C ASN A 140 11.67 2.52 22.74
N ASN A 141 11.67 2.18 21.45
CA ASN A 141 12.04 3.14 20.41
C ASN A 141 11.54 2.75 19.03
N ALA A 142 10.82 3.68 18.44
CA ALA A 142 10.53 3.88 17.02
C ALA A 142 9.43 3.03 16.40
N ALA A 143 8.27 3.68 16.24
CA ALA A 143 7.28 3.33 15.22
C ALA A 143 7.97 3.20 13.84
N PRO A 144 7.55 2.23 12.99
CA PRO A 144 8.09 2.12 11.65
C PRO A 144 7.77 3.39 10.86
N VAL A 145 8.82 4.05 10.42
CA VAL A 145 8.74 5.16 9.48
C VAL A 145 8.37 4.57 8.11
N MET A 146 7.09 4.33 7.90
CA MET A 146 6.56 4.10 6.57
C MET A 146 5.82 5.38 6.17
N PHE A 147 6.42 6.09 5.22
CA PHE A 147 5.91 7.33 4.65
C PHE A 147 5.80 8.55 5.59
N ARG A 148 6.94 9.05 6.01
CA ARG A 148 7.05 10.47 6.32
C ARG A 148 7.55 11.17 5.05
N SER A 149 6.66 11.82 4.34
CA SER A 149 7.06 12.80 3.33
C SER A 149 7.78 13.93 4.07
N GLU A 150 9.10 13.94 4.02
CA GLU A 150 9.87 15.16 4.25
C GLU A 150 9.61 16.09 3.07
N ASN A 151 8.71 17.03 3.26
CA ASN A 151 8.65 18.28 2.54
C ASN A 151 8.37 19.38 3.56
N SER A 152 9.43 19.92 4.10
CA SER A 152 9.48 21.26 4.65
C SER A 152 10.82 21.87 4.20
N GLU A 153 10.72 22.65 3.11
CA GLU A 153 11.28 23.98 2.93
C GLU A 153 10.90 24.46 1.54
#